data_155156ca0e0c7549014f288702239018
#
_entry.id   155156ca0e0c7549014f288702239018
#
_cell.length_a   1.000
_cell.length_b   1.000
_cell.length_c   1.000
_cell.angle_alpha   90.00
_cell.angle_beta   90.00
_cell.angle_gamma   90.00
#
_symmetry.space_group_name_H-M   'P 1'
#
loop_
_entity.id
_entity.type
_entity.pdbx_description
1 polymer ?
#
loop_
_entity_poly.entity_id
_entity_poly.type
_entity_poly.pdbx_seq_one_letter_code
_entity_poly.pdbx_strand_id
1 'polypeptide(L)'
;MTQQQISDWLNAGVVDGLLHGAVRDDGRIRAVLQKARELKGLDMADVAALCHIAAPEQIEELFATARRVKEEIYGHRMVLFAPLYISNVCGNECTYCAFRASNKALKRTALDMNGIKCDTAELVKQGHKRLLLVAGEGYSAANGGFQYVLDAIAAVYDVTDATGNIRRLNVNLAPLEADEFRLLKQASIGTYQLFQETYHRPTYAAVHTVGKKRDYDWRA
;
A
#
# COMPACT_ATOMS: atom_id res chain seq x y z
N MET A 1 19.47 7.04 -2.42
CA MET A 1 18.89 8.30 -1.91
C MET A 1 19.29 8.41 -0.45
N THR A 2 19.86 9.53 -0.03
CA THR A 2 20.19 9.77 1.38
C THR A 2 18.92 10.10 2.17
N GLN A 3 18.94 9.90 3.47
CA GLN A 3 17.81 10.23 4.37
C GLN A 3 17.34 11.69 4.22
N GLN A 4 18.26 12.58 3.87
CA GLN A 4 17.98 13.99 3.54
C GLN A 4 17.12 14.14 2.27
N GLN A 5 17.34 13.32 1.24
CA GLN A 5 16.58 13.38 -0.02
C GLN A 5 15.13 12.84 0.11
N ILE A 6 14.90 11.96 1.09
CA ILE A 6 13.56 11.43 1.39
C ILE A 6 12.72 12.46 2.15
N SER A 7 13.34 13.26 3.05
CA SER A 7 12.62 14.28 3.81
C SER A 7 12.16 15.46 2.97
N ASP A 8 12.79 15.72 1.82
CA ASP A 8 12.50 16.91 1.02
C ASP A 8 11.18 16.82 0.26
N TRP A 9 10.78 15.64 -0.21
CA TRP A 9 9.49 15.48 -0.92
C TRP A 9 8.30 15.31 0.04
N LEU A 10 8.53 14.90 1.29
CA LEU A 10 7.53 14.84 2.37
C LEU A 10 7.59 16.05 3.30
N ASN A 11 8.04 17.20 2.80
CA ASN A 11 8.13 18.40 3.60
C ASN A 11 6.73 18.94 3.94
N ALA A 12 6.29 18.71 5.18
CA ALA A 12 4.98 19.18 5.66
C ALA A 12 4.79 20.69 5.48
N GLY A 13 5.85 21.49 5.64
CA GLY A 13 5.79 22.94 5.44
C GLY A 13 5.50 23.33 3.98
N VAL A 14 6.00 22.58 3.01
CA VAL A 14 5.69 22.79 1.58
C VAL A 14 4.22 22.42 1.31
N VAL A 15 3.74 21.29 1.83
CA VAL A 15 2.34 20.87 1.67
C VAL A 15 1.39 21.87 2.32
N ASP A 16 1.67 22.29 3.56
CA ASP A 16 0.89 23.27 4.27
C ASP A 16 0.88 24.63 3.55
N GLY A 17 2.05 25.05 3.06
CA GLY A 17 2.18 26.28 2.26
C GLY A 17 1.36 26.25 0.98
N LEU A 18 1.32 25.13 0.27
CA LEU A 18 0.50 24.96 -0.91
C LEU A 18 -1.01 24.96 -0.58
N LEU A 19 -1.40 24.24 0.47
CA LEU A 19 -2.80 24.15 0.87
C LEU A 19 -3.35 25.49 1.39
N HIS A 20 -2.61 26.19 2.27
CA HIS A 20 -3.05 27.46 2.84
C HIS A 20 -2.81 28.66 1.92
N GLY A 21 -1.82 28.58 1.02
CA GLY A 21 -1.54 29.61 0.02
C GLY A 21 -2.44 29.55 -1.21
N ALA A 22 -3.12 28.44 -1.46
CA ALA A 22 -4.05 28.32 -2.55
C ALA A 22 -5.36 29.03 -2.18
N VAL A 23 -5.74 30.02 -2.98
CA VAL A 23 -7.06 30.66 -2.91
C VAL A 23 -7.99 29.91 -3.85
N ARG A 24 -9.25 29.74 -3.46
CA ARG A 24 -10.26 29.15 -4.34
C ARG A 24 -10.37 29.99 -5.63
N ASP A 25 -10.06 29.38 -6.72
CA ASP A 25 -10.15 29.97 -8.08
C ASP A 25 -10.83 28.95 -9.01
N ASP A 26 -12.06 29.26 -9.37
CA ASP A 26 -12.87 28.37 -10.23
C ASP A 26 -12.29 28.27 -11.66
N GLY A 27 -11.56 29.28 -12.12
CA GLY A 27 -10.83 29.24 -13.39
C GLY A 27 -9.65 28.26 -13.34
N ARG A 28 -8.87 28.33 -12.24
CA ARG A 28 -7.76 27.41 -11.99
C ARG A 28 -8.25 25.97 -11.84
N ILE A 29 -9.33 25.74 -11.09
CA ILE A 29 -9.94 24.40 -10.95
C ILE A 29 -10.30 23.82 -12.31
N ARG A 30 -10.99 24.57 -13.17
CA ARG A 30 -11.32 24.11 -14.53
C ARG A 30 -10.09 23.82 -15.38
N ALA A 31 -9.08 24.66 -15.31
CA ALA A 31 -7.81 24.44 -16.05
C ALA A 31 -7.12 23.17 -15.59
N VAL A 32 -7.11 22.86 -14.27
CA VAL A 32 -6.53 21.65 -13.72
C VAL A 32 -7.32 20.40 -14.14
N LEU A 33 -8.65 20.44 -14.13
CA LEU A 33 -9.48 19.34 -14.62
C LEU A 33 -9.26 19.10 -16.12
N GLN A 34 -9.06 20.15 -16.91
CA GLN A 34 -8.69 20.01 -18.33
C GLN A 34 -7.31 19.36 -18.48
N LYS A 35 -6.30 19.82 -17.71
CA LYS A 35 -4.96 19.22 -17.67
C LYS A 35 -5.00 17.74 -17.30
N ALA A 36 -5.85 17.35 -16.32
CA ALA A 36 -6.03 15.95 -15.94
C ALA A 36 -6.49 15.08 -17.12
N ARG A 37 -7.36 15.62 -17.99
CA ARG A 37 -7.87 14.91 -19.19
C ARG A 37 -6.79 14.67 -20.24
N GLU A 38 -5.64 15.36 -20.17
CA GLU A 38 -4.49 15.11 -21.05
C GLU A 38 -3.68 13.86 -20.65
N LEU A 39 -3.98 13.24 -19.51
CA LEU A 39 -3.34 12.01 -18.99
C LEU A 39 -1.83 12.14 -18.72
N LYS A 40 -1.33 13.36 -18.52
CA LYS A 40 0.09 13.65 -18.26
C LYS A 40 0.44 13.78 -16.77
N GLY A 41 -0.56 13.58 -15.91
CA GLY A 41 -0.44 13.76 -14.47
C GLY A 41 -0.68 15.19 -14.01
N LEU A 42 -0.77 15.35 -12.68
CA LEU A 42 -0.95 16.63 -12.00
C LEU A 42 0.24 16.85 -11.05
N ASP A 43 0.64 18.09 -10.89
CA ASP A 43 1.63 18.47 -9.88
C ASP A 43 0.96 18.80 -8.52
N MET A 44 1.77 19.06 -7.49
CA MET A 44 1.25 19.34 -6.15
C MET A 44 0.40 20.61 -6.08
N ALA A 45 0.73 21.63 -6.86
CA ALA A 45 -0.05 22.88 -6.90
C ALA A 45 -1.42 22.67 -7.58
N ASP A 46 -1.48 21.81 -8.59
CA ASP A 46 -2.74 21.39 -9.21
C ASP A 46 -3.63 20.63 -8.20
N VAL A 47 -3.05 19.70 -7.45
CA VAL A 47 -3.78 18.96 -6.42
C VAL A 47 -4.26 19.89 -5.31
N ALA A 48 -3.44 20.84 -4.86
CA ALA A 48 -3.83 21.85 -3.88
C ALA A 48 -5.02 22.68 -4.36
N ALA A 49 -5.05 23.08 -5.63
CA ALA A 49 -6.20 23.77 -6.21
C ALA A 49 -7.49 22.93 -6.16
N LEU A 50 -7.40 21.62 -6.47
CA LEU A 50 -8.56 20.70 -6.39
C LEU A 50 -9.06 20.50 -4.96
N CYS A 51 -8.20 20.60 -3.93
CA CYS A 51 -8.60 20.52 -2.52
C CYS A 51 -9.53 21.67 -2.09
N HIS A 52 -9.64 22.75 -2.87
CA HIS A 52 -10.51 23.88 -2.60
C HIS A 52 -11.87 23.79 -3.33
N ILE A 53 -12.15 22.69 -4.00
CA ILE A 53 -13.48 22.42 -4.57
C ILE A 53 -14.50 22.33 -3.44
N ALA A 54 -15.56 23.15 -3.53
CA ALA A 54 -16.67 23.14 -2.58
C ALA A 54 -18.05 23.14 -3.25
N ALA A 55 -18.14 23.62 -4.49
CA ALA A 55 -19.41 23.66 -5.21
C ALA A 55 -19.79 22.25 -5.70
N PRO A 56 -21.05 21.80 -5.51
CA PRO A 56 -21.51 20.48 -5.96
C PRO A 56 -21.23 20.22 -7.43
N GLU A 57 -21.39 21.22 -8.29
CA GLU A 57 -21.16 21.10 -9.74
C GLU A 57 -19.69 20.81 -10.06
N GLN A 58 -18.77 21.40 -9.30
CA GLN A 58 -17.32 21.14 -9.45
C GLN A 58 -16.94 19.75 -8.94
N ILE A 59 -17.60 19.27 -7.88
CA ILE A 59 -17.42 17.89 -7.37
C ILE A 59 -17.85 16.89 -8.45
N GLU A 60 -19.01 17.11 -9.07
CA GLU A 60 -19.49 16.25 -10.17
C GLU A 60 -18.54 16.29 -11.37
N GLU A 61 -18.01 17.47 -11.73
CA GLU A 61 -17.03 17.58 -12.81
C GLU A 61 -15.71 16.86 -12.48
N LEU A 62 -15.24 16.94 -11.21
CA LEU A 62 -14.09 16.18 -10.73
C LEU A 62 -14.32 14.67 -10.88
N PHE A 63 -15.47 14.17 -10.43
CA PHE A 63 -15.82 12.74 -10.54
C PHE A 63 -15.96 12.29 -11.99
N ALA A 64 -16.58 13.11 -12.86
CA ALA A 64 -16.68 12.81 -14.27
C ALA A 64 -15.30 12.77 -14.94
N THR A 65 -14.41 13.71 -14.58
CA THR A 65 -13.03 13.72 -15.07
C THR A 65 -12.24 12.50 -14.60
N ALA A 66 -12.35 12.13 -13.32
CA ALA A 66 -11.68 10.96 -12.76
C ALA A 66 -12.15 9.65 -13.43
N ARG A 67 -13.47 9.51 -13.66
CA ARG A 67 -14.02 8.36 -14.42
C ARG A 67 -13.45 8.29 -15.83
N ARG A 68 -13.43 9.40 -16.54
CA ARG A 68 -12.87 9.46 -17.91
C ARG A 68 -11.39 9.07 -17.94
N VAL A 69 -10.58 9.65 -17.05
CA VAL A 69 -9.15 9.30 -16.92
C VAL A 69 -8.97 7.80 -16.67
N LYS A 70 -9.76 7.24 -15.73
CA LYS A 70 -9.73 5.80 -15.44
C LYS A 70 -10.12 4.96 -16.64
N GLU A 71 -11.16 5.34 -17.38
CA GLU A 71 -11.63 4.62 -18.56
C GLU A 71 -10.65 4.69 -19.73
N GLU A 72 -10.02 5.83 -19.97
CA GLU A 72 -9.01 5.97 -21.02
C GLU A 72 -7.74 5.16 -20.72
N ILE A 73 -7.30 5.09 -19.45
CA ILE A 73 -6.10 4.35 -19.06
C ILE A 73 -6.37 2.85 -18.92
N TYR A 74 -7.47 2.46 -18.29
CA TYR A 74 -7.73 1.07 -17.87
C TYR A 74 -8.92 0.42 -18.61
N GLY A 75 -9.73 1.20 -19.31
CA GLY A 75 -10.98 0.72 -19.90
C GLY A 75 -11.95 0.22 -18.82
N HIS A 76 -12.76 -0.78 -19.17
CA HIS A 76 -13.70 -1.41 -18.24
C HIS A 76 -13.08 -2.53 -17.38
N ARG A 77 -11.75 -2.68 -17.41
CA ARG A 77 -11.08 -3.73 -16.66
C ARG A 77 -11.18 -3.50 -15.16
N MET A 78 -11.51 -4.56 -14.44
CA MET A 78 -11.47 -4.63 -12.99
C MET A 78 -10.32 -5.55 -12.56
N VAL A 79 -9.55 -5.13 -11.58
CA VAL A 79 -8.47 -5.93 -11.02
C VAL A 79 -9.02 -6.62 -9.77
N LEU A 80 -9.14 -7.95 -9.83
CA LEU A 80 -9.51 -8.78 -8.70
C LEU A 80 -8.25 -9.42 -8.10
N PHE A 81 -8.18 -9.45 -6.78
CA PHE A 81 -7.14 -10.15 -6.02
C PHE A 81 -7.71 -10.64 -4.69
N ALA A 82 -7.06 -11.63 -4.10
CA ALA A 82 -7.37 -12.07 -2.73
C ALA A 82 -6.16 -11.82 -1.83
N PRO A 83 -6.35 -11.42 -0.55
CA PRO A 83 -5.28 -11.41 0.43
C PRO A 83 -4.94 -12.84 0.89
N LEU A 84 -3.65 -13.12 1.03
CA LEU A 84 -3.12 -14.32 1.67
C LEU A 84 -2.31 -13.89 2.91
N TYR A 85 -2.86 -14.12 4.08
CA TYR A 85 -2.21 -13.79 5.35
C TYR A 85 -1.28 -14.93 5.77
N ILE A 86 0.02 -14.73 5.62
CA ILE A 86 0.99 -15.78 5.98
C ILE A 86 1.36 -15.75 7.48
N SER A 87 1.22 -14.59 8.15
CA SER A 87 1.51 -14.45 9.57
C SER A 87 0.73 -13.29 10.20
N ASN A 88 0.21 -13.50 11.41
CA ASN A 88 -0.36 -12.44 12.26
C ASN A 88 0.56 -12.06 13.44
N VAL A 89 1.79 -12.56 13.45
CA VAL A 89 2.79 -12.19 14.45
C VAL A 89 3.23 -10.76 14.21
N CYS A 90 3.09 -9.91 15.22
CA CYS A 90 3.43 -8.49 15.13
C CYS A 90 4.01 -7.99 16.46
N GLY A 91 5.06 -7.20 16.38
CA GLY A 91 5.70 -6.56 17.54
C GLY A 91 5.25 -5.12 17.80
N ASN A 92 4.35 -4.59 16.98
CA ASN A 92 3.88 -3.22 17.08
C ASN A 92 2.61 -3.10 17.94
N GLU A 93 2.40 -1.89 18.48
CA GLU A 93 1.20 -1.54 19.25
C GLU A 93 0.45 -0.44 18.49
N CYS A 94 -0.30 -0.85 17.45
CA CYS A 94 -1.18 0.05 16.71
C CYS A 94 -2.58 -0.02 17.31
N THR A 95 -3.11 1.09 17.81
CA THR A 95 -4.34 1.13 18.60
C THR A 95 -5.57 0.59 17.85
N TYR A 96 -5.58 0.66 16.54
CA TYR A 96 -6.67 0.22 15.63
C TYR A 96 -6.51 -1.23 15.13
N CYS A 97 -5.33 -1.87 15.32
CA CYS A 97 -5.03 -3.14 14.65
C CYS A 97 -5.29 -4.35 15.56
N ALA A 98 -5.99 -5.35 15.03
CA ALA A 98 -6.18 -6.60 15.74
C ALA A 98 -4.87 -7.37 15.98
N PHE A 99 -3.85 -7.18 15.14
CA PHE A 99 -2.54 -7.82 15.27
C PHE A 99 -1.61 -7.13 16.29
N ARG A 100 -2.05 -6.05 16.96
CA ARG A 100 -1.22 -5.38 17.97
C ARG A 100 -0.72 -6.36 19.03
N ALA A 101 0.49 -6.13 19.52
CA ALA A 101 1.20 -7.06 20.41
C ALA A 101 0.44 -7.33 21.74
N SER A 102 -0.31 -6.34 22.26
CA SER A 102 -1.10 -6.45 23.48
C SER A 102 -2.38 -7.28 23.33
N ASN A 103 -2.86 -7.53 22.11
CA ASN A 103 -4.07 -8.32 21.90
C ASN A 103 -3.82 -9.81 22.17
N LYS A 104 -4.04 -10.23 23.42
CA LYS A 104 -3.86 -11.63 23.85
C LYS A 104 -5.02 -12.55 23.48
N ALA A 105 -6.17 -11.99 23.04
CA ALA A 105 -7.29 -12.79 22.56
C ALA A 105 -7.03 -13.40 21.18
N LEU A 106 -6.09 -12.83 20.41
CA LEU A 106 -5.73 -13.34 19.07
C LEU A 106 -4.65 -14.42 19.21
N LYS A 107 -4.97 -15.64 18.77
CA LYS A 107 -3.96 -16.71 18.62
C LYS A 107 -2.94 -16.30 17.55
N ARG A 108 -1.66 -16.26 17.93
CA ARG A 108 -0.56 -15.97 17.00
C ARG A 108 -0.22 -17.19 16.18
N THR A 109 -0.19 -16.99 14.86
CA THR A 109 0.11 -18.03 13.88
C THR A 109 1.00 -17.48 12.79
N ALA A 110 1.86 -18.34 12.27
CA ALA A 110 2.54 -18.16 11.00
C ALA A 110 2.40 -19.48 10.25
N LEU A 111 2.02 -19.42 8.99
CA LEU A 111 1.84 -20.60 8.15
C LEU A 111 3.22 -21.20 7.82
N ASP A 112 3.31 -22.52 7.79
CA ASP A 112 4.42 -23.19 7.14
C ASP A 112 4.23 -23.18 5.61
N MET A 113 5.24 -23.61 4.87
CA MET A 113 5.19 -23.61 3.41
C MET A 113 4.09 -24.53 2.85
N ASN A 114 3.73 -25.59 3.54
CA ASN A 114 2.63 -26.47 3.14
C ASN A 114 1.28 -25.78 3.33
N GLY A 115 1.07 -25.09 4.45
CA GLY A 115 -0.12 -24.29 4.69
C GLY A 115 -0.29 -23.20 3.64
N ILE A 116 0.81 -22.49 3.30
CA ILE A 116 0.81 -21.47 2.24
C ILE A 116 0.42 -22.06 0.88
N LYS A 117 0.95 -23.23 0.52
CA LYS A 117 0.60 -23.93 -0.73
C LYS A 117 -0.87 -24.37 -0.72
N CYS A 118 -1.37 -24.91 0.38
CA CYS A 118 -2.77 -25.32 0.51
C CYS A 118 -3.74 -24.15 0.34
N ASP A 119 -3.51 -23.04 1.07
CA ASP A 119 -4.34 -21.85 0.96
C ASP A 119 -4.28 -21.23 -0.44
N THR A 120 -3.08 -21.22 -1.05
CA THR A 120 -2.90 -20.75 -2.43
C THR A 120 -3.69 -21.60 -3.42
N ALA A 121 -3.67 -22.93 -3.27
CA ALA A 121 -4.39 -23.85 -4.14
C ALA A 121 -5.91 -23.61 -4.08
N GLU A 122 -6.46 -23.38 -2.88
CA GLU A 122 -7.88 -23.02 -2.73
C GLU A 122 -8.22 -21.70 -3.42
N LEU A 123 -7.36 -20.69 -3.30
CA LEU A 123 -7.55 -19.41 -3.99
C LEU A 123 -7.47 -19.55 -5.53
N VAL A 124 -6.55 -20.39 -6.03
CA VAL A 124 -6.43 -20.70 -7.46
C VAL A 124 -7.69 -21.39 -7.99
N LYS A 125 -8.25 -22.38 -7.24
CA LYS A 125 -9.52 -23.04 -7.57
C LYS A 125 -10.70 -22.07 -7.64
N GLN A 126 -10.73 -21.06 -6.75
CA GLN A 126 -11.73 -19.98 -6.78
C GLN A 126 -11.56 -19.02 -7.98
N GLY A 127 -10.52 -19.21 -8.80
CA GLY A 127 -10.26 -18.42 -9.99
C GLY A 127 -9.32 -17.24 -9.81
N HIS A 128 -8.75 -17.02 -8.62
CA HIS A 128 -7.80 -15.94 -8.38
C HIS A 128 -6.50 -16.17 -9.15
N LYS A 129 -6.03 -15.13 -9.85
CA LYS A 129 -4.74 -15.09 -10.58
C LYS A 129 -3.80 -14.03 -10.02
N ARG A 130 -4.26 -13.31 -9.01
CA ARG A 130 -3.53 -12.26 -8.29
C ARG A 130 -3.75 -12.42 -6.80
N LEU A 131 -2.68 -12.38 -6.03
CA LEU A 131 -2.76 -12.35 -4.57
C LEU A 131 -2.04 -11.13 -4.01
N LEU A 132 -2.42 -10.75 -2.80
CA LEU A 132 -1.68 -9.87 -1.92
C LEU A 132 -1.20 -10.68 -0.72
N LEU A 133 0.08 -10.98 -0.65
CA LEU A 133 0.71 -11.62 0.48
C LEU A 133 0.83 -10.61 1.62
N VAL A 134 0.30 -10.95 2.78
CA VAL A 134 0.25 -10.05 3.95
C VAL A 134 0.88 -10.72 5.15
N ALA A 135 1.72 -9.99 5.87
CA ALA A 135 2.26 -10.43 7.16
C ALA A 135 2.20 -9.31 8.19
N GLY A 136 2.01 -9.69 9.45
CA GLY A 136 2.27 -8.82 10.58
C GLY A 136 3.78 -8.50 10.67
N GLU A 137 4.12 -7.34 11.22
CA GLU A 137 5.51 -6.87 11.31
C GLU A 137 6.28 -7.56 12.46
N GLY A 138 6.34 -8.87 12.46
CA GLY A 138 7.01 -9.71 13.45
C GLY A 138 7.54 -11.02 12.89
N TYR A 139 7.51 -11.18 11.56
CA TYR A 139 7.95 -12.40 10.91
C TYR A 139 9.46 -12.64 11.02
N SER A 140 10.26 -11.64 11.37
CA SER A 140 11.71 -11.69 11.30
C SER A 140 12.38 -12.60 12.33
N ALA A 141 11.81 -12.75 13.52
CA ALA A 141 12.49 -13.45 14.62
C ALA A 141 12.07 -14.92 14.76
N ALA A 142 10.78 -15.25 14.57
CA ALA A 142 10.23 -16.55 14.89
C ALA A 142 10.31 -17.57 13.72
N ASN A 143 10.46 -17.11 12.48
CA ASN A 143 10.28 -17.93 11.28
C ASN A 143 11.41 -17.82 10.25
N GLY A 144 12.64 -17.52 10.68
CA GLY A 144 13.78 -17.47 9.74
C GLY A 144 13.98 -16.12 9.04
N GLY A 145 13.40 -15.04 9.60
CA GLY A 145 13.66 -13.68 9.11
C GLY A 145 13.00 -13.39 7.76
N PHE A 146 13.66 -12.57 6.96
CA PHE A 146 13.18 -12.21 5.62
C PHE A 146 13.16 -13.40 4.66
N GLN A 147 13.99 -14.43 4.91
CA GLN A 147 13.98 -15.66 4.09
C GLN A 147 12.61 -16.35 4.10
N TYR A 148 11.91 -16.34 5.24
CA TYR A 148 10.53 -16.85 5.32
C TYR A 148 9.59 -16.20 4.29
N VAL A 149 9.73 -14.90 4.04
CA VAL A 149 8.94 -14.18 3.03
C VAL A 149 9.31 -14.64 1.63
N LEU A 150 10.60 -14.81 1.34
CA LEU A 150 11.06 -15.28 0.03
C LEU A 150 10.59 -16.72 -0.25
N ASP A 151 10.66 -17.60 0.75
CA ASP A 151 10.17 -18.96 0.66
C ASP A 151 8.65 -19.00 0.48
N ALA A 152 7.91 -18.13 1.16
CA ALA A 152 6.47 -17.98 0.98
C ALA A 152 6.10 -17.53 -0.44
N ILE A 153 6.84 -16.56 -1.01
CA ILE A 153 6.65 -16.12 -2.39
C ILE A 153 6.89 -17.29 -3.37
N ALA A 154 7.98 -18.03 -3.18
CA ALA A 154 8.28 -19.20 -3.99
C ALA A 154 7.18 -20.27 -3.88
N ALA A 155 6.71 -20.55 -2.65
CA ALA A 155 5.64 -21.51 -2.40
C ALA A 155 4.32 -21.11 -3.10
N VAL A 156 3.97 -19.81 -3.14
CA VAL A 156 2.80 -19.31 -3.87
C VAL A 156 2.94 -19.51 -5.37
N TYR A 157 4.08 -19.19 -5.96
CA TYR A 157 4.30 -19.35 -7.41
C TYR A 157 4.45 -20.80 -7.86
N ASP A 158 4.83 -21.71 -6.97
CA ASP A 158 4.97 -23.15 -7.24
C ASP A 158 3.60 -23.85 -7.38
N VAL A 159 2.50 -23.23 -6.91
CA VAL A 159 1.17 -23.84 -6.99
C VAL A 159 0.60 -23.72 -8.39
N THR A 160 0.29 -24.88 -8.98
CA THR A 160 -0.41 -25.00 -10.27
C THR A 160 -1.45 -26.10 -10.18
N ASP A 161 -2.63 -25.87 -10.72
CA ASP A 161 -3.67 -26.88 -10.88
C ASP A 161 -4.38 -26.77 -12.25
N ALA A 162 -5.44 -27.55 -12.46
CA ALA A 162 -6.20 -27.55 -13.71
C ALA A 162 -6.80 -26.18 -14.06
N THR A 163 -7.03 -25.29 -13.09
CA THR A 163 -7.55 -23.94 -13.29
C THR A 163 -6.45 -22.90 -13.54
N GLY A 164 -5.19 -23.27 -13.39
CA GLY A 164 -3.98 -22.48 -13.66
C GLY A 164 -3.16 -22.18 -12.40
N ASN A 165 -2.56 -20.99 -12.34
CA ASN A 165 -1.63 -20.59 -11.29
C ASN A 165 -1.78 -19.09 -10.96
N ILE A 166 -1.07 -18.65 -9.92
CA ILE A 166 -0.93 -17.21 -9.59
C ILE A 166 0.06 -16.56 -10.57
N ARG A 167 -0.41 -15.52 -11.26
CA ARG A 167 0.36 -14.77 -12.28
C ARG A 167 0.99 -13.51 -11.73
N ARG A 168 0.50 -13.00 -10.59
CA ARG A 168 1.00 -11.79 -9.96
C ARG A 168 0.79 -11.86 -8.45
N LEU A 169 1.86 -11.72 -7.71
CA LEU A 169 1.86 -11.62 -6.26
C LEU A 169 2.33 -10.22 -5.86
N ASN A 170 1.44 -9.47 -5.22
CA ASN A 170 1.82 -8.25 -4.52
C ASN A 170 2.15 -8.60 -3.08
N VAL A 171 2.92 -7.76 -2.39
CA VAL A 171 3.28 -7.97 -0.99
C VAL A 171 2.97 -6.75 -0.15
N ASN A 172 2.45 -6.96 1.07
CA ASN A 172 2.25 -5.96 2.10
C ASN A 172 2.99 -6.41 3.35
N LEU A 173 4.12 -5.79 3.62
CA LEU A 173 5.08 -6.16 4.65
C LEU A 173 5.52 -4.95 5.48
N ALA A 174 6.41 -5.17 6.47
CA ALA A 174 7.14 -4.10 7.16
C ALA A 174 8.04 -3.32 6.20
N PRO A 175 8.46 -2.09 6.53
CA PRO A 175 9.53 -1.41 5.81
C PRO A 175 10.76 -2.29 5.70
N LEU A 176 11.44 -2.22 4.57
CA LEU A 176 12.56 -3.08 4.20
C LEU A 176 13.80 -2.27 3.88
N GLU A 177 14.96 -2.91 4.03
CA GLU A 177 16.23 -2.38 3.56
C GLU A 177 16.38 -2.52 2.04
N ALA A 178 17.27 -1.74 1.45
CA ALA A 178 17.47 -1.72 -0.01
C ALA A 178 17.81 -3.10 -0.59
N ASP A 179 18.57 -3.91 0.14
CA ASP A 179 18.94 -5.27 -0.29
C ASP A 179 17.75 -6.22 -0.27
N GLU A 180 16.85 -6.08 0.72
CA GLU A 180 15.61 -6.85 0.79
C GLU A 180 14.68 -6.51 -0.39
N PHE A 181 14.59 -5.24 -0.79
CA PHE A 181 13.88 -4.85 -2.01
C PHE A 181 14.48 -5.46 -3.28
N ARG A 182 15.81 -5.59 -3.37
CA ARG A 182 16.46 -6.27 -4.49
C ARG A 182 16.09 -7.75 -4.55
N LEU A 183 16.05 -8.42 -3.39
CA LEU A 183 15.60 -9.82 -3.29
C LEU A 183 14.13 -9.99 -3.68
N LEU A 184 13.23 -9.09 -3.26
CA LEU A 184 11.83 -9.10 -3.70
C LEU A 184 11.69 -8.92 -5.21
N LYS A 185 12.50 -8.05 -5.82
CA LYS A 185 12.53 -7.90 -7.27
C LYS A 185 12.96 -9.18 -7.96
N GLN A 186 13.99 -9.87 -7.44
CA GLN A 186 14.43 -11.17 -7.95
C GLN A 186 13.37 -12.26 -7.79
N ALA A 187 12.60 -12.22 -6.69
CA ALA A 187 11.45 -13.09 -6.45
C ALA A 187 10.23 -12.76 -7.33
N SER A 188 10.35 -11.79 -8.25
CA SER A 188 9.34 -11.44 -9.24
C SER A 188 7.99 -10.98 -8.66
N ILE A 189 8.01 -10.24 -7.55
CA ILE A 189 6.80 -9.62 -7.02
C ILE A 189 6.24 -8.58 -7.98
N GLY A 190 4.93 -8.38 -7.92
CA GLY A 190 4.26 -7.36 -8.74
C GLY A 190 4.39 -5.95 -8.19
N THR A 191 4.07 -5.77 -6.92
CA THR A 191 4.06 -4.48 -6.23
C THR A 191 4.34 -4.71 -4.76
N TYR A 192 5.18 -3.87 -4.18
CA TYR A 192 5.32 -3.72 -2.73
C TYR A 192 4.34 -2.65 -2.25
N GLN A 193 3.63 -2.93 -1.16
CA GLN A 193 2.69 -2.01 -0.54
C GLN A 193 3.09 -1.77 0.91
N LEU A 194 3.17 -0.50 1.29
CA LEU A 194 3.40 -0.08 2.66
C LEU A 194 2.34 0.95 3.04
N PHE A 195 1.60 0.68 4.10
CA PHE A 195 0.63 1.63 4.61
C PHE A 195 1.30 2.57 5.60
N GLN A 196 1.40 3.85 5.24
CA GLN A 196 1.83 4.91 6.15
C GLN A 196 0.73 5.21 7.19
N GLU A 197 -0.52 4.88 6.88
CA GLU A 197 -1.74 5.11 7.66
C GLU A 197 -2.15 6.57 7.71
N THR A 198 -1.25 7.46 8.12
CA THR A 198 -1.43 8.92 8.08
C THR A 198 -0.07 9.61 7.97
N TYR A 199 -0.02 10.73 7.26
CA TYR A 199 1.13 11.63 7.19
C TYR A 199 1.07 12.74 8.26
N HIS A 200 -0.04 12.86 8.99
CA HIS A 200 -0.16 13.79 10.10
C HIS A 200 0.59 13.27 11.33
N ARG A 201 1.77 13.82 11.60
CA ARG A 201 2.71 13.34 12.63
C ARG A 201 2.10 13.18 14.03
N PRO A 202 1.29 14.15 14.56
CA PRO A 202 0.67 13.98 15.86
C PRO A 202 -0.29 12.77 15.92
N THR A 203 -1.12 12.57 14.91
CA THR A 203 -2.02 11.40 14.82
C THR A 203 -1.23 10.11 14.69
N TYR A 204 -0.16 10.12 13.88
CA TYR A 204 0.71 8.95 13.72
C TYR A 204 1.30 8.50 15.06
N ALA A 205 1.85 9.44 15.84
CA ALA A 205 2.42 9.16 17.15
C ALA A 205 1.38 8.65 18.16
N ALA A 206 0.15 9.18 18.09
CA ALA A 206 -0.93 8.77 18.97
C ALA A 206 -1.41 7.33 18.72
N VAL A 207 -1.38 6.86 17.46
CA VAL A 207 -1.91 5.53 17.11
C VAL A 207 -0.82 4.45 16.99
N HIS A 208 0.47 4.80 16.91
CA HIS A 208 1.61 3.87 16.83
C HIS A 208 2.51 4.04 18.06
N THR A 209 2.13 3.43 19.18
CA THR A 209 2.71 3.73 20.50
C THR A 209 3.96 2.92 20.83
N VAL A 210 4.11 1.71 20.28
CA VAL A 210 5.22 0.78 20.57
C VAL A 210 5.62 0.03 19.30
N GLY A 211 6.86 -0.44 19.25
CA GLY A 211 7.44 -1.22 18.16
C GLY A 211 8.09 -0.38 17.07
N LYS A 212 8.60 -1.03 16.03
CA LYS A 212 9.30 -0.38 14.92
C LYS A 212 8.40 0.60 14.14
N LYS A 213 7.09 0.32 14.09
CA LYS A 213 6.12 1.19 13.41
C LYS A 213 5.99 2.56 14.08
N ARG A 214 6.45 2.73 15.33
CA ARG A 214 6.51 4.03 16.00
C ARG A 214 7.43 5.02 15.30
N ASP A 215 8.47 4.54 14.60
CA ASP A 215 9.41 5.39 13.88
C ASP A 215 8.79 5.86 12.56
N TYR A 216 8.26 7.09 12.59
CA TYR A 216 7.63 7.72 11.43
C TYR A 216 8.61 7.94 10.30
N ASP A 217 9.80 8.48 10.60
CA ASP A 217 10.76 8.92 9.58
C ASP A 217 11.40 7.73 8.86
N TRP A 218 11.72 6.66 9.61
CA TRP A 218 12.20 5.43 9.00
C TRP A 218 11.15 4.77 8.10
N ARG A 219 9.87 4.84 8.50
CA ARG A 219 8.79 4.25 7.72
C ARG A 219 8.46 5.07 6.46
N ALA A 220 8.49 6.41 6.55
CA ALA A 220 8.21 7.33 5.44
C ALA A 220 9.34 7.33 4.41
#